data_5c4a16f2d9175f10d60b641d1299cf40
#
_entry.id   5c4a16f2d9175f10d60b641d1299cf40
#
_cell.length_a   1.000
_cell.length_b   1.000
_cell.length_c   1.000
_cell.angle_alpha   90.00
_cell.angle_beta   90.00
_cell.angle_gamma   90.00
#
_symmetry.space_group_name_H-M   'P 1'
#
loop_
_entity.id
_entity.type
_entity.pdbx_description
1 polymer ?
#
loop_
_entity_poly.entity_id
_entity_poly.type
_entity_poly.pdbx_seq_one_letter_code
_entity_poly.pdbx_strand_id
1 'polypeptide(L)'
;MKQTDVTVTFYLKKSEMNDEGHCPVMAKLVVGKFSEAAFSAKMSVPAALWASGRATGKSNAAREINRQLDDLRASAISIYAELSATRENVTAEEIRNLLLRTAFGQETLLGYFRTFIEHFEKRVGVNREKGTAQSYRYACNCVAAFIQEKYKLSDVPFTALNRSFIDNYDLYLRTERRFALGTIVLLVTRLNTIVGEAIAEGIITADPFAGYEAEHPEREQKYLTAVELQRLMTTPLHDPKLYHIRDLFLFSCYTGIPYGDMCRLTTEDLEVAEDGEVWIKTARKKTKIDYEVPLLDIPLLILDKYRDMAPEGKLLPMYSNNELNRTLKRIAAICGIERKLVFHCGRHTYATEITLSHGVPLETVSKMLGHSRISTTQIYAKVTDDKIDMDTRSLEEKIAGRFSVAI
;
A
#
# COMPACT_ATOMS: atom_id res chain seq x y z
N MET A 1 -37.22 8.88 -36.75
CA MET A 1 -36.39 9.36 -35.66
C MET A 1 -36.49 8.34 -34.54
N LYS A 2 -35.37 7.63 -34.20
CA LYS A 2 -35.34 6.76 -33.01
C LYS A 2 -35.59 7.65 -31.80
N GLN A 3 -36.65 7.37 -31.04
CA GLN A 3 -36.93 7.99 -29.77
C GLN A 3 -35.73 7.82 -28.89
N THR A 4 -35.09 8.92 -28.48
CA THR A 4 -33.93 8.84 -27.57
C THR A 4 -34.45 8.36 -26.23
N ASP A 5 -34.01 7.17 -25.80
CA ASP A 5 -34.40 6.55 -24.52
C ASP A 5 -33.89 7.32 -23.28
N VAL A 6 -33.33 8.51 -23.49
CA VAL A 6 -32.81 9.40 -22.46
C VAL A 6 -33.61 10.71 -22.38
N THR A 7 -34.05 11.05 -21.17
CA THR A 7 -34.74 12.28 -20.88
C THR A 7 -34.07 13.01 -19.72
N VAL A 8 -33.83 14.35 -19.90
CA VAL A 8 -33.30 15.20 -18.84
C VAL A 8 -34.32 16.31 -18.56
N THR A 9 -34.80 16.35 -17.33
CA THR A 9 -35.75 17.39 -16.86
C THR A 9 -35.12 18.17 -15.71
N PHE A 10 -35.47 19.45 -15.61
CA PHE A 10 -34.93 20.32 -14.56
C PHE A 10 -36.08 20.84 -13.67
N TYR A 11 -35.79 20.96 -12.35
CA TYR A 11 -36.74 21.46 -11.36
C TYR A 11 -36.02 22.21 -10.24
N LEU A 12 -36.74 23.07 -9.51
CA LEU A 12 -36.21 23.79 -8.36
C LEU A 12 -36.37 22.99 -7.08
N LYS A 13 -35.32 22.93 -6.26
CA LYS A 13 -35.37 22.39 -4.90
C LYS A 13 -35.84 23.47 -3.92
N LYS A 14 -37.15 23.69 -3.86
CA LYS A 14 -37.77 24.77 -3.07
C LYS A 14 -37.52 24.67 -1.58
N SER A 15 -37.19 23.46 -1.06
CA SER A 15 -36.83 23.25 0.34
C SER A 15 -35.47 23.84 0.73
N GLU A 16 -34.64 24.22 -0.23
CA GLU A 16 -33.34 24.86 -0.05
C GLU A 16 -33.29 26.28 -0.60
N MET A 17 -34.43 26.99 -0.55
CA MET A 17 -34.51 28.40 -0.94
C MET A 17 -33.74 29.26 0.06
N ASN A 18 -32.86 30.12 -0.44
CA ASN A 18 -32.12 31.06 0.39
C ASN A 18 -32.96 32.30 0.74
N ASP A 19 -32.44 33.17 1.62
CA ASP A 19 -33.11 34.38 2.09
C ASP A 19 -33.40 35.39 0.96
N GLU A 20 -32.71 35.27 -0.19
CA GLU A 20 -32.91 36.12 -1.38
C GLU A 20 -33.94 35.52 -2.36
N GLY A 21 -34.61 34.43 -2.00
CA GLY A 21 -35.60 33.75 -2.84
C GLY A 21 -35.01 32.91 -3.99
N HIS A 22 -33.75 32.59 -3.96
CA HIS A 22 -33.09 31.71 -4.93
C HIS A 22 -33.19 30.26 -4.52
N CYS A 23 -33.50 29.36 -5.47
CA CYS A 23 -33.56 27.93 -5.28
C CYS A 23 -32.49 27.21 -6.13
N PRO A 24 -31.82 26.17 -5.62
CA PRO A 24 -30.97 25.32 -6.43
C PRO A 24 -31.76 24.63 -7.54
N VAL A 25 -31.17 24.57 -8.73
CA VAL A 25 -31.71 23.81 -9.86
C VAL A 25 -31.20 22.39 -9.80
N MET A 26 -32.15 21.44 -9.81
CA MET A 26 -31.87 20.00 -9.87
C MET A 26 -32.19 19.47 -11.25
N ALA A 27 -31.41 18.50 -11.71
CA ALA A 27 -31.67 17.73 -12.92
C ALA A 27 -32.15 16.32 -12.53
N LYS A 28 -33.16 15.81 -13.25
CA LYS A 28 -33.58 14.41 -13.22
C LYS A 28 -33.30 13.81 -14.60
N LEU A 29 -32.46 12.78 -14.61
CA LEU A 29 -32.09 11.99 -15.80
C LEU A 29 -32.84 10.66 -15.74
N VAL A 30 -33.49 10.30 -16.82
CA VAL A 30 -34.21 9.02 -16.96
C VAL A 30 -33.72 8.32 -18.22
N VAL A 31 -33.42 7.03 -18.11
CA VAL A 31 -33.00 6.14 -19.19
C VAL A 31 -33.99 4.99 -19.25
N GLY A 32 -34.66 4.83 -20.37
CA GLY A 32 -35.70 3.81 -20.52
C GLY A 32 -36.83 3.98 -19.48
N LYS A 33 -37.35 2.85 -18.96
CA LYS A 33 -38.47 2.82 -18.02
C LYS A 33 -38.05 2.66 -16.54
N PHE A 34 -36.81 2.22 -16.26
CA PHE A 34 -36.45 1.73 -14.93
C PHE A 34 -35.20 2.36 -14.34
N SER A 35 -34.51 3.23 -15.08
CA SER A 35 -33.26 3.84 -14.58
C SER A 35 -33.43 5.34 -14.46
N GLU A 36 -33.31 5.87 -13.25
CA GLU A 36 -33.35 7.33 -12.99
C GLU A 36 -32.22 7.75 -12.04
N ALA A 37 -31.73 8.96 -12.23
CA ALA A 37 -30.74 9.59 -11.36
C ALA A 37 -31.03 11.10 -11.26
N ALA A 38 -30.82 11.66 -10.07
CA ALA A 38 -30.96 13.11 -9.84
C ALA A 38 -29.60 13.70 -9.46
N PHE A 39 -29.34 14.95 -9.85
CA PHE A 39 -28.13 15.69 -9.49
C PHE A 39 -28.38 17.21 -9.49
N SER A 40 -27.48 17.95 -8.82
CA SER A 40 -27.53 19.42 -8.86
C SER A 40 -26.93 19.92 -10.17
N ALA A 41 -27.63 20.83 -10.83
CA ALA A 41 -27.12 21.55 -12.01
C ALA A 41 -26.07 22.63 -11.62
N LYS A 42 -25.68 22.71 -10.33
CA LYS A 42 -24.70 23.68 -9.80
C LYS A 42 -25.03 25.14 -10.12
N MET A 43 -26.31 25.45 -10.25
CA MET A 43 -26.83 26.82 -10.44
C MET A 43 -28.00 27.06 -9.51
N SER A 44 -28.27 28.34 -9.21
CA SER A 44 -29.37 28.77 -8.39
C SER A 44 -30.14 29.87 -9.14
N VAL A 45 -31.50 29.85 -9.07
CA VAL A 45 -32.36 30.73 -9.82
C VAL A 45 -33.45 31.29 -8.90
N PRO A 46 -33.84 32.57 -9.02
CA PRO A 46 -35.00 33.09 -8.31
C PRO A 46 -36.24 32.27 -8.63
N ALA A 47 -36.96 31.80 -7.60
CA ALA A 47 -38.12 30.93 -7.78
C ALA A 47 -39.22 31.61 -8.64
N ALA A 48 -39.35 32.92 -8.58
CA ALA A 48 -40.30 33.70 -9.38
C ALA A 48 -39.97 33.70 -10.88
N LEU A 49 -38.73 33.43 -11.27
CA LEU A 49 -38.27 33.39 -12.65
C LEU A 49 -38.19 32.00 -13.23
N TRP A 50 -38.90 31.02 -12.66
CA TRP A 50 -38.81 29.62 -13.10
C TRP A 50 -40.21 29.06 -13.44
N ALA A 51 -40.37 28.54 -14.66
CA ALA A 51 -41.55 27.80 -15.07
C ALA A 51 -41.21 26.67 -16.04
N SER A 52 -41.89 25.55 -15.93
CA SER A 52 -41.80 24.41 -16.87
C SER A 52 -40.36 23.90 -17.10
N GLY A 53 -39.53 23.91 -16.03
CA GLY A 53 -38.16 23.40 -16.11
C GLY A 53 -37.17 24.37 -16.78
N ARG A 54 -37.47 25.65 -16.89
CA ARG A 54 -36.61 26.68 -17.51
C ARG A 54 -36.73 28.03 -16.80
N ALA A 55 -35.71 28.86 -16.96
CA ALA A 55 -35.77 30.24 -16.53
C ALA A 55 -36.67 31.05 -17.47
N THR A 56 -37.57 31.85 -16.89
CA THR A 56 -38.53 32.73 -17.63
C THR A 56 -37.97 34.14 -17.77
N GLY A 57 -38.48 34.87 -18.76
CA GLY A 57 -38.08 36.26 -19.02
C GLY A 57 -37.09 36.42 -20.18
N LYS A 58 -36.86 37.67 -20.60
CA LYS A 58 -35.99 38.02 -21.74
C LYS A 58 -34.61 38.55 -21.30
N SER A 59 -34.30 38.49 -20.01
CA SER A 59 -33.01 38.97 -19.47
C SER A 59 -31.82 38.13 -19.99
N ASN A 60 -30.62 38.72 -20.06
CA ASN A 60 -29.42 38.01 -20.44
C ASN A 60 -29.13 36.88 -19.45
N ALA A 61 -29.42 37.07 -18.17
CA ALA A 61 -29.27 36.05 -17.14
C ALA A 61 -30.19 34.83 -17.41
N ALA A 62 -31.47 35.04 -17.75
CA ALA A 62 -32.38 33.95 -18.09
C ALA A 62 -31.94 33.19 -19.35
N ARG A 63 -31.42 33.89 -20.36
CA ARG A 63 -30.89 33.27 -21.58
C ARG A 63 -29.66 32.42 -21.28
N GLU A 64 -28.73 32.91 -20.47
CA GLU A 64 -27.52 32.20 -20.09
C GLU A 64 -27.81 30.92 -19.26
N ILE A 65 -28.75 31.02 -18.29
CA ILE A 65 -29.22 29.86 -17.53
C ILE A 65 -29.82 28.82 -18.49
N ASN A 66 -30.70 29.22 -19.39
CA ASN A 66 -31.30 28.28 -20.33
C ASN A 66 -30.30 27.66 -21.29
N ARG A 67 -29.28 28.42 -21.72
CA ARG A 67 -28.18 27.89 -22.52
C ARG A 67 -27.43 26.79 -21.76
N GLN A 68 -27.06 27.01 -20.51
CA GLN A 68 -26.35 26.03 -19.66
C GLN A 68 -27.21 24.77 -19.43
N LEU A 69 -28.53 24.90 -19.25
CA LEU A 69 -29.43 23.74 -19.13
C LEU A 69 -29.52 22.96 -20.45
N ASP A 70 -29.53 23.63 -21.60
CA ASP A 70 -29.53 22.95 -22.90
C ASP A 70 -28.18 22.26 -23.18
N ASP A 71 -27.06 22.88 -22.80
CA ASP A 71 -25.72 22.28 -22.89
C ASP A 71 -25.63 21.01 -22.04
N LEU A 72 -26.14 21.02 -20.79
CA LEU A 72 -26.20 19.84 -19.93
C LEU A 72 -27.05 18.72 -20.53
N ARG A 73 -28.19 19.07 -21.13
CA ARG A 73 -29.07 18.09 -21.81
C ARG A 73 -28.37 17.46 -23.02
N ALA A 74 -27.75 18.30 -23.86
CA ALA A 74 -27.01 17.84 -25.03
C ALA A 74 -25.86 16.90 -24.65
N SER A 75 -25.10 17.26 -23.61
CA SER A 75 -24.01 16.44 -23.08
C SER A 75 -24.50 15.07 -22.57
N ALA A 76 -25.63 15.03 -21.85
CA ALA A 76 -26.20 13.77 -21.36
C ALA A 76 -26.64 12.85 -22.52
N ILE A 77 -27.23 13.43 -23.58
CA ILE A 77 -27.64 12.68 -24.78
C ILE A 77 -26.40 12.14 -25.53
N SER A 78 -25.34 12.94 -25.66
CA SER A 78 -24.08 12.52 -26.30
C SER A 78 -23.42 11.34 -25.54
N ILE A 79 -23.32 11.46 -24.21
CA ILE A 79 -22.78 10.38 -23.34
C ILE A 79 -23.59 9.08 -23.50
N TYR A 80 -24.94 9.19 -23.54
CA TYR A 80 -25.78 8.02 -23.76
C TYR A 80 -25.54 7.40 -25.13
N ALA A 81 -25.43 8.20 -26.20
CA ALA A 81 -25.16 7.71 -27.53
C ALA A 81 -23.81 6.97 -27.64
N GLU A 82 -22.76 7.51 -27.00
CA GLU A 82 -21.44 6.88 -26.94
C GLU A 82 -21.47 5.54 -26.18
N LEU A 83 -22.13 5.50 -25.02
CA LEU A 83 -22.21 4.27 -24.22
C LEU A 83 -23.08 3.22 -24.87
N SER A 84 -24.22 3.60 -25.45
CA SER A 84 -25.14 2.67 -26.12
C SER A 84 -24.60 2.11 -27.43
N ALA A 85 -23.58 2.72 -28.02
CA ALA A 85 -22.87 2.18 -29.19
C ALA A 85 -21.98 0.98 -28.82
N THR A 86 -21.56 0.84 -27.55
CA THR A 86 -20.62 -0.20 -27.08
C THR A 86 -21.31 -1.28 -26.23
N ARG A 87 -22.51 -1.02 -25.67
CA ARG A 87 -23.23 -1.93 -24.77
C ARG A 87 -24.72 -1.66 -24.72
N GLU A 88 -25.51 -2.71 -24.47
CA GLU A 88 -26.98 -2.65 -24.48
C GLU A 88 -27.59 -2.02 -23.24
N ASN A 89 -26.95 -2.13 -22.07
CA ASN A 89 -27.48 -1.67 -20.79
C ASN A 89 -26.72 -0.43 -20.29
N VAL A 90 -27.24 0.74 -20.54
CA VAL A 90 -26.73 2.02 -20.02
C VAL A 90 -27.67 2.54 -18.93
N THR A 91 -27.14 2.90 -17.76
CA THR A 91 -27.91 3.38 -16.63
C THR A 91 -27.88 4.91 -16.53
N ALA A 92 -28.93 5.50 -15.95
CA ALA A 92 -28.99 6.93 -15.67
C ALA A 92 -27.86 7.39 -14.72
N GLU A 93 -27.43 6.52 -13.79
CA GLU A 93 -26.34 6.83 -12.89
C GLU A 93 -24.98 6.91 -13.58
N GLU A 94 -24.72 6.05 -14.55
CA GLU A 94 -23.49 6.10 -15.35
C GLU A 94 -23.40 7.40 -16.14
N ILE A 95 -24.49 7.78 -16.80
CA ILE A 95 -24.55 9.04 -17.55
C ILE A 95 -24.38 10.24 -16.60
N ARG A 96 -25.05 10.24 -15.45
CA ARG A 96 -24.91 11.28 -14.43
C ARG A 96 -23.44 11.44 -14.02
N ASN A 97 -22.75 10.33 -13.70
CA ASN A 97 -21.38 10.36 -13.22
C ASN A 97 -20.41 10.90 -14.28
N LEU A 98 -20.57 10.49 -15.54
CA LEU A 98 -19.79 11.02 -16.65
C LEU A 98 -20.12 12.49 -16.93
N LEU A 99 -21.41 12.86 -16.89
CA LEU A 99 -21.85 14.24 -17.09
C LEU A 99 -21.28 15.18 -16.01
N LEU A 100 -21.33 14.77 -14.74
CA LEU A 100 -20.78 15.56 -13.63
C LEU A 100 -19.27 15.76 -13.78
N ARG A 101 -18.56 14.74 -14.25
CA ARG A 101 -17.14 14.85 -14.55
C ARG A 101 -16.86 15.80 -15.70
N THR A 102 -17.59 15.68 -16.80
CA THR A 102 -17.36 16.45 -18.03
C THR A 102 -17.81 17.90 -17.90
N ALA A 103 -19.01 18.14 -17.34
CA ALA A 103 -19.61 19.46 -17.27
C ALA A 103 -19.16 20.30 -16.06
N PHE A 104 -18.79 19.67 -14.96
CA PHE A 104 -18.48 20.36 -13.71
C PHE A 104 -17.09 20.04 -13.15
N GLY A 105 -16.26 19.28 -13.91
CA GLY A 105 -14.94 18.87 -13.44
C GLY A 105 -14.98 18.00 -12.19
N GLN A 106 -16.10 17.30 -11.91
CA GLN A 106 -16.22 16.49 -10.72
C GLN A 106 -15.36 15.24 -10.85
N GLU A 107 -14.29 15.19 -10.08
CA GLU A 107 -13.38 14.04 -10.03
C GLU A 107 -14.11 12.79 -9.52
N THR A 108 -13.87 11.66 -10.21
CA THR A 108 -14.36 10.36 -9.80
C THR A 108 -13.23 9.57 -9.15
N LEU A 109 -13.58 8.65 -8.24
CA LEU A 109 -12.60 7.88 -7.47
C LEU A 109 -11.62 7.12 -8.35
N LEU A 110 -12.11 6.31 -9.29
CA LEU A 110 -11.23 5.51 -10.15
C LEU A 110 -10.51 6.35 -11.20
N GLY A 111 -11.16 7.41 -11.71
CA GLY A 111 -10.54 8.38 -12.62
C GLY A 111 -9.32 9.02 -11.97
N TYR A 112 -9.49 9.58 -10.78
CA TYR A 112 -8.41 10.18 -9.99
C TYR A 112 -7.34 9.16 -9.61
N PHE A 113 -7.74 7.97 -9.16
CA PHE A 113 -6.82 6.91 -8.77
C PHE A 113 -5.90 6.50 -9.94
N ARG A 114 -6.43 6.38 -11.16
CA ARG A 114 -5.64 6.05 -12.35
C ARG A 114 -4.66 7.18 -12.70
N THR A 115 -5.09 8.43 -12.65
CA THR A 115 -4.22 9.59 -12.85
C THR A 115 -3.09 9.63 -11.81
N PHE A 116 -3.40 9.36 -10.55
CA PHE A 116 -2.38 9.22 -9.49
C PHE A 116 -1.36 8.12 -9.82
N ILE A 117 -1.83 6.94 -10.26
CA ILE A 117 -0.94 5.83 -10.65
C ILE A 117 -0.02 6.25 -11.80
N GLU A 118 -0.54 6.90 -12.84
CA GLU A 118 0.25 7.39 -13.97
C GLU A 118 1.37 8.35 -13.53
N HIS A 119 1.02 9.30 -12.64
CA HIS A 119 2.00 10.24 -12.07
C HIS A 119 3.01 9.52 -11.18
N PHE A 120 2.57 8.51 -10.40
CA PHE A 120 3.46 7.71 -9.57
C PHE A 120 4.46 6.91 -10.42
N GLU A 121 3.99 6.34 -11.54
CA GLU A 121 4.80 5.51 -12.45
C GLU A 121 5.89 6.32 -13.17
N LYS A 122 5.63 7.55 -13.54
CA LYS A 122 6.65 8.47 -14.10
C LYS A 122 7.82 8.69 -13.13
N ARG A 123 7.62 8.45 -11.83
CA ARG A 123 8.64 8.60 -10.78
C ARG A 123 9.34 7.29 -10.41
N VAL A 124 8.93 6.16 -11.01
CA VAL A 124 9.58 4.86 -10.79
C VAL A 124 11.01 4.88 -11.36
N GLY A 125 11.96 4.42 -10.55
CA GLY A 125 13.40 4.49 -10.90
C GLY A 125 14.07 5.81 -10.53
N VAL A 126 13.31 6.89 -10.27
CA VAL A 126 13.84 8.16 -9.75
C VAL A 126 13.76 8.17 -8.21
N ASN A 127 12.57 8.17 -7.66
CA ASN A 127 12.34 8.20 -6.20
C ASN A 127 11.18 7.31 -5.74
N ARG A 128 10.68 6.44 -6.61
CA ARG A 128 9.61 5.47 -6.33
C ARG A 128 9.99 4.08 -6.81
N GLU A 129 9.51 3.05 -6.10
CA GLU A 129 9.76 1.65 -6.42
C GLU A 129 8.64 1.04 -7.28
N LYS A 130 9.02 0.22 -8.27
CA LYS A 130 8.08 -0.48 -9.16
C LYS A 130 7.06 -1.33 -8.40
N GLY A 131 7.49 -2.00 -7.31
CA GLY A 131 6.58 -2.82 -6.49
C GLY A 131 5.49 -1.99 -5.80
N THR A 132 5.77 -0.73 -5.45
CA THR A 132 4.78 0.17 -4.88
C THR A 132 3.74 0.59 -5.93
N ALA A 133 4.16 0.91 -7.15
CA ALA A 133 3.25 1.19 -8.27
C ALA A 133 2.32 0.00 -8.55
N GLN A 134 2.86 -1.21 -8.58
CA GLN A 134 2.07 -2.44 -8.74
C GLN A 134 1.03 -2.62 -7.63
N SER A 135 1.36 -2.27 -6.37
CA SER A 135 0.41 -2.36 -5.27
C SER A 135 -0.74 -1.34 -5.40
N TYR A 136 -0.49 -0.14 -5.94
CA TYR A 136 -1.53 0.83 -6.23
C TYR A 136 -2.44 0.38 -7.37
N ARG A 137 -1.87 -0.18 -8.46
CA ARG A 137 -2.68 -0.77 -9.55
C ARG A 137 -3.59 -1.90 -9.03
N TYR A 138 -3.03 -2.78 -8.20
CA TYR A 138 -3.81 -3.87 -7.61
C TYR A 138 -4.95 -3.33 -6.75
N ALA A 139 -4.68 -2.33 -5.91
CA ALA A 139 -5.71 -1.69 -5.09
C ALA A 139 -6.80 -1.01 -5.94
N CYS A 140 -6.42 -0.26 -6.99
CA CYS A 140 -7.36 0.35 -7.93
C CYS A 140 -8.29 -0.70 -8.58
N ASN A 141 -7.73 -1.84 -9.02
CA ASN A 141 -8.51 -2.93 -9.60
C ASN A 141 -9.48 -3.57 -8.58
N CYS A 142 -9.07 -3.71 -7.31
CA CYS A 142 -9.94 -4.23 -6.27
C CYS A 142 -11.09 -3.27 -5.95
N VAL A 143 -10.83 -1.96 -5.91
CA VAL A 143 -11.88 -0.94 -5.73
C VAL A 143 -12.82 -0.92 -6.93
N ALA A 144 -12.31 -1.03 -8.17
CA ALA A 144 -13.14 -1.09 -9.37
C ALA A 144 -14.06 -2.33 -9.37
N ALA A 145 -13.52 -3.49 -8.99
CA ALA A 145 -14.33 -4.70 -8.85
C ALA A 145 -15.43 -4.54 -7.78
N PHE A 146 -15.09 -3.98 -6.63
CA PHE A 146 -16.07 -3.68 -5.58
C PHE A 146 -17.20 -2.77 -6.07
N ILE A 147 -16.86 -1.65 -6.73
CA ILE A 147 -17.85 -0.71 -7.27
C ILE A 147 -18.76 -1.42 -8.29
N GLN A 148 -18.17 -2.20 -9.19
CA GLN A 148 -18.93 -2.93 -10.22
C GLN A 148 -19.81 -4.02 -9.61
N GLU A 149 -19.31 -4.80 -8.65
CA GLU A 149 -20.04 -5.93 -8.08
C GLU A 149 -21.13 -5.47 -7.09
N LYS A 150 -20.82 -4.47 -6.25
CA LYS A 150 -21.75 -4.00 -5.20
C LYS A 150 -22.75 -2.98 -5.71
N TYR A 151 -22.30 -2.02 -6.52
CA TYR A 151 -23.14 -0.88 -6.94
C TYR A 151 -23.56 -0.96 -8.42
N LYS A 152 -23.02 -1.92 -9.21
CA LYS A 152 -23.27 -2.05 -10.65
C LYS A 152 -22.87 -0.79 -11.45
N LEU A 153 -21.89 -0.06 -10.96
CA LEU A 153 -21.36 1.17 -11.56
C LEU A 153 -19.95 0.93 -12.10
N SER A 154 -19.55 1.72 -13.11
CA SER A 154 -18.18 1.74 -13.63
C SER A 154 -17.23 2.59 -12.78
N ASP A 155 -17.75 3.58 -12.04
CA ASP A 155 -17.02 4.49 -11.17
C ASP A 155 -17.99 5.24 -10.25
N VAL A 156 -17.47 5.92 -9.22
CA VAL A 156 -18.26 6.74 -8.30
C VAL A 156 -17.60 8.12 -8.09
N PRO A 157 -18.38 9.19 -7.93
CA PRO A 157 -17.82 10.48 -7.55
C PRO A 157 -17.29 10.44 -6.12
N PHE A 158 -16.29 11.25 -5.81
CA PHE A 158 -15.77 11.36 -4.43
C PHE A 158 -16.84 11.73 -3.40
N THR A 159 -17.86 12.46 -3.80
CA THR A 159 -19.01 12.82 -2.93
C THR A 159 -19.85 11.63 -2.48
N ALA A 160 -19.74 10.50 -3.15
CA ALA A 160 -20.40 9.25 -2.75
C ALA A 160 -19.59 8.46 -1.68
N LEU A 161 -18.32 8.83 -1.45
CA LEU A 161 -17.50 8.21 -0.44
C LEU A 161 -17.93 8.71 0.95
N ASN A 162 -18.35 7.79 1.77
CA ASN A 162 -18.69 8.00 3.17
C ASN A 162 -18.19 6.80 4.00
N ARG A 163 -18.35 6.85 5.31
CA ARG A 163 -17.97 5.76 6.20
C ARG A 163 -18.57 4.42 5.78
N SER A 164 -19.84 4.39 5.40
CA SER A 164 -20.50 3.15 4.95
C SER A 164 -19.87 2.56 3.69
N PHE A 165 -19.36 3.40 2.77
CA PHE A 165 -18.62 2.93 1.60
C PHE A 165 -17.34 2.18 2.03
N ILE A 166 -16.60 2.72 3.01
CA ILE A 166 -15.36 2.12 3.50
C ILE A 166 -15.65 0.81 4.23
N ASP A 167 -16.65 0.79 5.12
CA ASP A 167 -17.05 -0.43 5.85
C ASP A 167 -17.53 -1.53 4.89
N ASN A 168 -18.30 -1.18 3.86
CA ASN A 168 -18.73 -2.12 2.82
C ASN A 168 -17.56 -2.64 1.98
N TYR A 169 -16.55 -1.80 1.70
CA TYR A 169 -15.35 -2.23 0.99
C TYR A 169 -14.53 -3.22 1.83
N ASP A 170 -14.30 -2.94 3.11
CA ASP A 170 -13.63 -3.86 4.03
C ASP A 170 -14.37 -5.19 4.13
N LEU A 171 -15.70 -5.15 4.31
CA LEU A 171 -16.54 -6.36 4.35
C LEU A 171 -16.43 -7.17 3.05
N TYR A 172 -16.50 -6.51 1.89
CA TYR A 172 -16.34 -7.15 0.58
C TYR A 172 -15.00 -7.87 0.44
N LEU A 173 -13.90 -7.24 0.88
CA LEU A 173 -12.57 -7.84 0.85
C LEU A 173 -12.48 -9.09 1.75
N ARG A 174 -13.20 -9.11 2.87
CA ARG A 174 -13.25 -10.24 3.81
C ARG A 174 -14.13 -11.38 3.32
N THR A 175 -15.34 -11.08 2.88
CA THR A 175 -16.38 -12.08 2.63
C THR A 175 -16.39 -12.59 1.19
N GLU A 176 -16.38 -11.69 0.22
CA GLU A 176 -16.46 -12.04 -1.21
C GLU A 176 -15.08 -12.42 -1.77
N ARG A 177 -14.05 -11.61 -1.46
CA ARG A 177 -12.69 -11.84 -1.94
C ARG A 177 -11.88 -12.78 -1.05
N ARG A 178 -12.28 -12.97 0.19
CA ARG A 178 -11.64 -13.84 1.20
C ARG A 178 -10.14 -13.60 1.32
N PHE A 179 -9.74 -12.34 1.29
CA PHE A 179 -8.33 -11.97 1.40
C PHE A 179 -7.83 -12.13 2.83
N ALA A 180 -6.54 -12.48 2.97
CA ALA A 180 -5.87 -12.45 4.26
C ALA A 180 -5.82 -11.01 4.81
N LEU A 181 -5.91 -10.86 6.13
CA LEU A 181 -6.00 -9.58 6.83
C LEU A 181 -4.89 -8.60 6.44
N GLY A 182 -3.63 -9.09 6.29
CA GLY A 182 -2.52 -8.24 5.82
C GLY A 182 -2.71 -7.67 4.40
N THR A 183 -3.43 -8.39 3.52
CA THR A 183 -3.78 -7.91 2.18
C THR A 183 -4.88 -6.85 2.26
N ILE A 184 -5.89 -7.07 3.12
CA ILE A 184 -6.97 -6.11 3.36
C ILE A 184 -6.41 -4.79 3.87
N VAL A 185 -5.55 -4.83 4.90
CA VAL A 185 -4.86 -3.65 5.44
C VAL A 185 -4.10 -2.90 4.34
N LEU A 186 -3.36 -3.61 3.48
CA LEU A 186 -2.65 -3.00 2.36
C LEU A 186 -3.61 -2.27 1.42
N LEU A 187 -4.69 -2.92 0.99
CA LEU A 187 -5.65 -2.39 0.02
C LEU A 187 -6.39 -1.16 0.57
N VAL A 188 -6.85 -1.25 1.81
CA VAL A 188 -7.52 -0.14 2.50
C VAL A 188 -6.55 1.03 2.72
N THR A 189 -5.30 0.78 3.11
CA THR A 189 -4.27 1.83 3.24
C THR A 189 -3.99 2.52 1.90
N ARG A 190 -3.99 1.79 0.77
CA ARG A 190 -3.82 2.41 -0.55
C ARG A 190 -4.99 3.30 -0.92
N LEU A 191 -6.23 2.85 -0.67
CA LEU A 191 -7.41 3.68 -0.88
C LEU A 191 -7.39 4.92 0.03
N ASN A 192 -7.06 4.77 1.30
CA ASN A 192 -6.92 5.89 2.24
C ASN A 192 -5.88 6.92 1.76
N THR A 193 -4.76 6.47 1.20
CA THR A 193 -3.76 7.39 0.61
C THR A 193 -4.38 8.22 -0.53
N ILE A 194 -5.15 7.61 -1.43
CA ILE A 194 -5.81 8.31 -2.54
C ILE A 194 -6.84 9.32 -2.04
N VAL A 195 -7.61 8.95 -1.03
CA VAL A 195 -8.57 9.85 -0.38
C VAL A 195 -7.86 11.02 0.31
N GLY A 196 -6.76 10.75 1.00
CA GLY A 196 -5.93 11.78 1.63
C GLY A 196 -5.36 12.80 0.63
N GLU A 197 -4.89 12.34 -0.53
CA GLU A 197 -4.45 13.24 -1.61
C GLU A 197 -5.62 14.08 -2.15
N ALA A 198 -6.79 13.48 -2.36
CA ALA A 198 -7.99 14.19 -2.80
C ALA A 198 -8.48 15.24 -1.78
N ILE A 199 -8.31 14.98 -0.48
CA ILE A 199 -8.57 15.96 0.59
C ILE A 199 -7.54 17.11 0.50
N ALA A 200 -6.27 16.79 0.37
CA ALA A 200 -5.20 17.78 0.27
C ALA A 200 -5.35 18.69 -0.95
N GLU A 201 -5.89 18.18 -2.06
CA GLU A 201 -6.21 18.94 -3.27
C GLU A 201 -7.57 19.68 -3.20
N GLY A 202 -8.33 19.51 -2.10
CA GLY A 202 -9.63 20.17 -1.92
C GLY A 202 -10.78 19.59 -2.74
N ILE A 203 -10.61 18.38 -3.31
CA ILE A 203 -11.67 17.68 -4.09
C ILE A 203 -12.80 17.25 -3.17
N ILE A 204 -12.48 16.84 -1.95
CA ILE A 204 -13.43 16.53 -0.87
C ILE A 204 -13.01 17.22 0.42
N THR A 205 -13.99 17.56 1.24
CA THR A 205 -13.77 18.25 2.52
C THR A 205 -13.94 17.35 3.73
N ALA A 206 -14.69 16.26 3.60
CA ALA A 206 -14.94 15.30 4.66
C ALA A 206 -14.10 14.03 4.42
N ASP A 207 -13.45 13.55 5.47
CA ASP A 207 -12.69 12.30 5.41
C ASP A 207 -13.63 11.08 5.63
N PRO A 208 -13.88 10.24 4.63
CA PRO A 208 -14.70 9.04 4.77
C PRO A 208 -14.06 7.96 5.65
N PHE A 209 -12.74 8.07 5.92
CA PHE A 209 -12.03 7.19 6.85
C PHE A 209 -12.08 7.65 8.30
N ALA A 210 -12.72 8.81 8.59
CA ALA A 210 -12.84 9.29 9.96
C ALA A 210 -13.47 8.22 10.87
N GLY A 211 -12.74 7.86 11.94
CA GLY A 211 -13.12 6.79 12.87
C GLY A 211 -13.01 5.35 12.32
N TYR A 212 -12.48 5.13 11.11
CA TYR A 212 -12.17 3.78 10.64
C TYR A 212 -10.86 3.29 11.26
N GLU A 213 -10.92 2.17 11.95
CA GLU A 213 -9.75 1.49 12.50
C GLU A 213 -9.54 0.17 11.75
N ALA A 214 -8.40 0.07 11.07
CA ALA A 214 -8.02 -1.17 10.40
C ALA A 214 -7.63 -2.21 11.45
N GLU A 215 -8.24 -3.38 11.39
CA GLU A 215 -7.77 -4.53 12.14
C GLU A 215 -6.43 -5.00 11.59
N HIS A 216 -5.41 -5.10 12.44
CA HIS A 216 -4.09 -5.55 12.04
C HIS A 216 -3.89 -7.03 12.39
N PRO A 217 -3.21 -7.82 11.51
CA PRO A 217 -2.87 -9.19 11.86
C PRO A 217 -1.95 -9.21 13.08
N GLU A 218 -2.13 -10.23 13.92
CA GLU A 218 -1.18 -10.49 14.99
C GLU A 218 0.25 -10.62 14.43
N ARG A 219 1.20 -10.09 15.17
CA ARG A 219 2.61 -10.14 14.77
C ARG A 219 3.15 -11.55 15.02
N GLU A 220 3.18 -12.37 13.99
CA GLU A 220 3.87 -13.65 14.04
C GLU A 220 5.37 -13.46 14.24
N GLN A 221 5.99 -14.38 14.97
CA GLN A 221 7.45 -14.46 15.08
C GLN A 221 8.06 -14.83 13.72
N LYS A 222 8.84 -13.91 13.16
CA LYS A 222 9.42 -14.05 11.82
C LYS A 222 10.91 -14.39 11.81
N TYR A 223 11.49 -14.77 12.96
CA TYR A 223 12.89 -15.14 13.10
C TYR A 223 13.01 -16.60 13.55
N LEU A 224 14.14 -17.23 13.25
CA LEU A 224 14.49 -18.56 13.76
C LEU A 224 15.03 -18.44 15.17
N THR A 225 14.59 -19.33 16.07
CA THR A 225 15.20 -19.51 17.39
C THR A 225 16.58 -20.17 17.25
N ALA A 226 17.42 -20.10 18.31
CA ALA A 226 18.72 -20.77 18.33
C ALA A 226 18.60 -22.25 17.96
N VAL A 227 17.60 -22.95 18.50
CA VAL A 227 17.36 -24.38 18.23
C VAL A 227 17.00 -24.61 16.76
N GLU A 228 16.13 -23.80 16.18
CA GLU A 228 15.76 -23.92 14.76
C GLU A 228 16.92 -23.55 13.83
N LEU A 229 17.71 -22.54 14.20
CA LEU A 229 18.90 -22.14 13.44
C LEU A 229 19.96 -23.26 13.48
N GLN A 230 20.24 -23.84 14.65
CA GLN A 230 21.15 -24.98 14.79
C GLN A 230 20.66 -26.17 13.97
N ARG A 231 19.39 -26.50 14.02
CA ARG A 231 18.78 -27.58 13.23
C ARG A 231 18.93 -27.33 11.73
N LEU A 232 18.69 -26.08 11.28
CA LEU A 232 18.91 -25.69 9.88
C LEU A 232 20.37 -25.89 9.44
N MET A 233 21.32 -25.55 10.29
CA MET A 233 22.74 -25.66 10.00
C MET A 233 23.23 -27.12 9.93
N THR A 234 22.72 -27.98 10.80
CA THR A 234 23.24 -29.34 10.99
C THR A 234 22.49 -30.42 10.20
N THR A 235 21.25 -30.15 9.77
CA THR A 235 20.48 -31.15 9.00
C THR A 235 21.14 -31.44 7.65
N PRO A 236 21.46 -32.72 7.34
CA PRO A 236 22.00 -33.08 6.04
C PRO A 236 21.02 -32.80 4.91
N LEU A 237 21.49 -32.19 3.85
CA LEU A 237 20.74 -31.94 2.61
C LEU A 237 21.47 -32.70 1.49
N HIS A 238 20.75 -33.50 0.69
CA HIS A 238 21.38 -34.34 -0.36
C HIS A 238 21.48 -33.65 -1.73
N ASP A 239 20.76 -32.50 -1.91
CA ASP A 239 20.74 -31.74 -3.15
C ASP A 239 21.71 -30.53 -3.03
N PRO A 240 22.71 -30.40 -3.90
CA PRO A 240 23.65 -29.27 -3.88
C PRO A 240 22.96 -27.91 -3.94
N LYS A 241 21.81 -27.80 -4.63
CA LYS A 241 21.03 -26.55 -4.68
C LYS A 241 20.41 -26.21 -3.32
N LEU A 242 19.94 -27.20 -2.57
CA LEU A 242 19.43 -26.97 -1.23
C LEU A 242 20.53 -26.46 -0.30
N TYR A 243 21.74 -27.06 -0.38
CA TYR A 243 22.90 -26.57 0.37
C TYR A 243 23.23 -25.12 0.04
N HIS A 244 23.32 -24.81 -1.25
CA HIS A 244 23.64 -23.45 -1.68
C HIS A 244 22.62 -22.43 -1.18
N ILE A 245 21.33 -22.72 -1.32
CA ILE A 245 20.26 -21.80 -0.88
C ILE A 245 20.23 -21.68 0.65
N ARG A 246 20.50 -22.75 1.38
CA ARG A 246 20.68 -22.70 2.83
C ARG A 246 21.83 -21.77 3.23
N ASP A 247 22.97 -21.90 2.58
CA ASP A 247 24.16 -21.10 2.89
C ASP A 247 23.91 -19.60 2.59
N LEU A 248 23.27 -19.28 1.47
CA LEU A 248 22.84 -17.91 1.19
C LEU A 248 21.88 -17.35 2.24
N PHE A 249 20.97 -18.19 2.74
CA PHE A 249 20.05 -17.79 3.81
C PHE A 249 20.79 -17.63 5.15
N LEU A 250 21.73 -18.52 5.48
CA LEU A 250 22.59 -18.40 6.66
C LEU A 250 23.46 -17.13 6.58
N PHE A 251 23.98 -16.79 5.42
CA PHE A 251 24.69 -15.52 5.23
C PHE A 251 23.79 -14.33 5.65
N SER A 252 22.52 -14.31 5.22
CA SER A 252 21.57 -13.29 5.68
C SER A 252 21.24 -13.39 7.18
N CYS A 253 21.24 -14.59 7.77
CA CYS A 253 21.03 -14.78 9.22
C CYS A 253 22.17 -14.22 10.06
N TYR A 254 23.41 -14.20 9.55
CA TYR A 254 24.59 -13.76 10.28
C TYR A 254 25.09 -12.37 9.89
N THR A 255 24.48 -11.72 8.90
CA THR A 255 24.85 -10.36 8.46
C THR A 255 23.67 -9.37 8.51
N GLY A 256 22.44 -9.88 8.54
CA GLY A 256 21.23 -9.04 8.43
C GLY A 256 21.02 -8.41 7.05
N ILE A 257 21.90 -8.69 6.08
CA ILE A 257 21.83 -8.12 4.73
C ILE A 257 20.62 -8.70 3.99
N PRO A 258 19.70 -7.88 3.48
CA PRO A 258 18.52 -8.38 2.79
C PRO A 258 18.83 -8.79 1.34
N TYR A 259 17.97 -9.62 0.76
CA TYR A 259 18.09 -10.14 -0.59
C TYR A 259 18.51 -9.09 -1.65
N GLY A 260 17.83 -7.94 -1.67
CA GLY A 260 18.09 -6.92 -2.69
C GLY A 260 19.47 -6.26 -2.58
N ASP A 261 20.06 -6.24 -1.39
CA ASP A 261 21.40 -5.74 -1.14
C ASP A 261 22.42 -6.84 -1.41
N MET A 262 22.18 -8.09 -0.97
CA MET A 262 23.05 -9.25 -1.29
C MET A 262 23.26 -9.44 -2.81
N CYS A 263 22.23 -9.24 -3.62
CA CYS A 263 22.35 -9.34 -5.08
C CYS A 263 23.30 -8.28 -5.69
N ARG A 264 23.63 -7.22 -4.95
CA ARG A 264 24.48 -6.12 -5.44
C ARG A 264 25.88 -6.17 -4.90
N LEU A 265 26.11 -6.89 -3.81
CA LEU A 265 27.43 -6.98 -3.17
C LEU A 265 28.52 -7.37 -4.17
N THR A 266 29.59 -6.62 -4.12
CA THR A 266 30.79 -6.78 -4.93
C THR A 266 32.02 -6.93 -4.04
N THR A 267 33.15 -7.29 -4.61
CA THR A 267 34.44 -7.34 -3.87
C THR A 267 34.85 -5.97 -3.31
N GLU A 268 34.36 -4.88 -3.91
CA GLU A 268 34.61 -3.50 -3.46
C GLU A 268 33.86 -3.15 -2.16
N ASP A 269 32.80 -3.89 -1.84
CA ASP A 269 32.04 -3.71 -0.59
C ASP A 269 32.76 -4.39 0.61
N LEU A 270 33.84 -5.18 0.37
CA LEU A 270 34.66 -5.81 1.42
C LEU A 270 35.81 -4.90 1.83
N GLU A 271 35.94 -4.68 3.12
CA GLU A 271 37.08 -3.97 3.72
C GLU A 271 37.71 -4.83 4.81
N VAL A 272 39.03 -4.92 4.78
CA VAL A 272 39.80 -5.58 5.83
C VAL A 272 40.41 -4.52 6.73
N ALA A 273 39.99 -4.49 7.99
CA ALA A 273 40.51 -3.55 8.99
C ALA A 273 41.97 -3.90 9.38
N GLU A 274 42.66 -2.99 10.05
CA GLU A 274 44.05 -3.13 10.48
C GLU A 274 44.29 -4.35 11.41
N ASP A 275 43.27 -4.74 12.18
CA ASP A 275 43.27 -5.90 13.07
C ASP A 275 42.97 -7.24 12.37
N GLY A 276 42.69 -7.19 11.06
CA GLY A 276 42.33 -8.34 10.23
C GLY A 276 40.84 -8.66 10.19
N GLU A 277 39.98 -7.92 10.90
CA GLU A 277 38.56 -8.09 10.80
C GLU A 277 38.05 -7.70 9.40
N VAL A 278 37.11 -8.48 8.87
CA VAL A 278 36.52 -8.24 7.55
C VAL A 278 35.13 -7.63 7.72
N TRP A 279 34.90 -6.54 7.03
CA TRP A 279 33.64 -5.80 7.08
C TRP A 279 32.99 -5.73 5.70
N ILE A 280 31.66 -5.74 5.66
CA ILE A 280 30.90 -5.30 4.49
C ILE A 280 30.45 -3.88 4.75
N LYS A 281 30.86 -2.95 3.86
CA LYS A 281 30.42 -1.57 3.84
C LYS A 281 29.64 -1.30 2.55
N THR A 282 28.37 -0.97 2.67
CA THR A 282 27.51 -0.79 1.50
C THR A 282 26.29 0.10 1.85
N ALA A 283 25.48 0.43 0.85
CA ALA A 283 24.26 1.22 1.04
C ALA A 283 23.00 0.41 0.79
N ARG A 284 21.97 0.66 1.59
CA ARG A 284 20.64 0.09 1.40
C ARG A 284 20.08 0.45 0.02
N LYS A 285 19.68 -0.54 -0.77
CA LYS A 285 19.03 -0.31 -2.07
C LYS A 285 17.80 0.58 -1.95
N LYS A 286 16.96 0.31 -0.94
CA LYS A 286 15.65 0.95 -0.76
C LYS A 286 15.74 2.37 -0.17
N THR A 287 16.62 2.59 0.79
CA THR A 287 16.68 3.86 1.56
C THR A 287 17.90 4.70 1.27
N LYS A 288 18.88 4.16 0.54
CA LYS A 288 20.18 4.79 0.24
C LYS A 288 21.00 5.16 1.48
N ILE A 289 20.74 4.49 2.60
CA ILE A 289 21.48 4.68 3.87
C ILE A 289 22.66 3.75 3.86
N ASP A 290 23.84 4.30 4.12
CA ASP A 290 25.05 3.51 4.30
C ASP A 290 24.98 2.72 5.60
N TYR A 291 25.50 1.51 5.55
CA TYR A 291 25.61 0.65 6.71
C TYR A 291 26.83 -0.26 6.59
N GLU A 292 27.32 -0.70 7.72
CA GLU A 292 28.48 -1.55 7.83
C GLU A 292 28.19 -2.73 8.77
N VAL A 293 28.68 -3.90 8.41
CA VAL A 293 28.48 -5.14 9.17
C VAL A 293 29.79 -5.89 9.26
N PRO A 294 30.30 -6.19 10.49
CA PRO A 294 31.43 -7.07 10.64
C PRO A 294 31.05 -8.49 10.27
N LEU A 295 31.94 -9.20 9.59
CA LEU A 295 31.69 -10.58 9.19
C LEU A 295 32.19 -11.53 10.28
N LEU A 296 31.27 -12.29 10.84
CA LEU A 296 31.56 -13.42 11.73
C LEU A 296 32.08 -14.60 10.91
N ASP A 297 32.54 -15.65 11.57
CA ASP A 297 33.15 -16.84 10.95
C ASP A 297 32.26 -17.49 9.87
N ILE A 298 30.96 -17.64 10.15
CA ILE A 298 30.02 -18.31 9.23
C ILE A 298 29.88 -17.57 7.90
N PRO A 299 29.63 -16.25 7.83
CA PRO A 299 29.70 -15.50 6.59
C PRO A 299 31.03 -15.61 5.84
N LEU A 300 32.16 -15.58 6.55
CA LEU A 300 33.49 -15.73 5.96
C LEU A 300 33.67 -17.09 5.28
N LEU A 301 33.28 -18.16 5.96
CA LEU A 301 33.28 -19.51 5.39
C LEU A 301 32.39 -19.65 4.16
N ILE A 302 31.23 -18.98 4.15
CA ILE A 302 30.34 -19.00 3.01
C ILE A 302 30.95 -18.22 1.84
N LEU A 303 31.53 -17.05 2.06
CA LEU A 303 32.22 -16.29 1.01
C LEU A 303 33.37 -17.09 0.40
N ASP A 304 34.18 -17.72 1.22
CA ASP A 304 35.30 -18.56 0.75
C ASP A 304 34.80 -19.74 -0.09
N LYS A 305 33.79 -20.45 0.39
CA LYS A 305 33.16 -21.59 -0.30
C LYS A 305 32.64 -21.27 -1.69
N TYR A 306 32.08 -20.08 -1.88
CA TYR A 306 31.41 -19.69 -3.13
C TYR A 306 32.23 -18.69 -3.98
N ARG A 307 33.48 -18.41 -3.60
CA ARG A 307 34.35 -17.44 -4.27
C ARG A 307 34.44 -17.68 -5.78
N ASP A 308 34.73 -18.92 -6.18
CA ASP A 308 34.91 -19.29 -7.57
C ASP A 308 33.58 -19.54 -8.34
N MET A 309 32.45 -19.57 -7.63
CA MET A 309 31.13 -19.76 -8.20
C MET A 309 30.36 -18.46 -8.40
N ALA A 310 30.83 -17.38 -7.79
CA ALA A 310 30.19 -16.06 -7.93
C ALA A 310 30.43 -15.50 -9.34
N PRO A 311 29.41 -14.84 -9.95
CA PRO A 311 29.64 -14.12 -11.20
C PRO A 311 30.72 -13.06 -11.03
N GLU A 312 31.41 -12.73 -12.13
CA GLU A 312 32.47 -11.72 -12.13
C GLU A 312 32.04 -10.43 -11.43
N GLY A 313 32.86 -9.94 -10.50
CA GLY A 313 32.59 -8.75 -9.69
C GLY A 313 31.51 -8.90 -8.63
N LYS A 314 30.94 -10.09 -8.39
CA LYS A 314 29.97 -10.36 -7.33
C LYS A 314 30.56 -11.18 -6.18
N LEU A 315 30.04 -10.95 -4.96
CA LEU A 315 30.46 -11.73 -3.79
C LEU A 315 29.79 -13.10 -3.71
N LEU A 316 28.53 -13.22 -4.18
CA LEU A 316 27.72 -14.41 -4.00
C LEU A 316 26.94 -14.78 -5.28
N PRO A 317 26.84 -16.07 -5.60
CA PRO A 317 26.03 -16.58 -6.71
C PRO A 317 24.55 -16.66 -6.30
N MET A 318 23.80 -15.55 -6.52
CA MET A 318 22.43 -15.41 -6.05
C MET A 318 21.38 -16.04 -6.99
N TYR A 319 20.35 -16.63 -6.43
CA TYR A 319 19.12 -17.05 -7.13
C TYR A 319 18.06 -15.95 -7.09
N SER A 320 17.01 -16.08 -7.91
CA SER A 320 15.84 -15.18 -7.82
C SER A 320 15.16 -15.30 -6.44
N ASN A 321 14.55 -14.20 -5.97
CA ASN A 321 13.86 -14.19 -4.67
C ASN A 321 12.72 -15.22 -4.59
N ASN A 322 12.01 -15.45 -5.71
CA ASN A 322 10.96 -16.46 -5.78
C ASN A 322 11.53 -17.88 -5.61
N GLU A 323 12.66 -18.15 -6.24
CA GLU A 323 13.34 -19.44 -6.13
C GLU A 323 13.85 -19.68 -4.71
N LEU A 324 14.52 -18.70 -4.11
CA LEU A 324 14.96 -18.76 -2.71
C LEU A 324 13.79 -19.07 -1.78
N ASN A 325 12.69 -18.31 -1.88
CA ASN A 325 11.53 -18.50 -1.01
C ASN A 325 10.82 -19.85 -1.23
N ARG A 326 10.76 -20.34 -2.47
CA ARG A 326 10.19 -21.66 -2.78
C ARG A 326 11.03 -22.78 -2.18
N THR A 327 12.35 -22.68 -2.32
CA THR A 327 13.29 -23.69 -1.85
C THR A 327 13.44 -23.66 -0.33
N LEU A 328 13.44 -22.48 0.31
CA LEU A 328 13.48 -22.36 1.76
C LEU A 328 12.30 -23.06 2.45
N LYS A 329 11.12 -23.08 1.83
CA LYS A 329 9.98 -23.86 2.36
C LYS A 329 10.26 -25.38 2.38
N ARG A 330 10.95 -25.88 1.34
CA ARG A 330 11.37 -27.30 1.28
C ARG A 330 12.43 -27.59 2.34
N ILE A 331 13.42 -26.71 2.48
CA ILE A 331 14.47 -26.85 3.49
C ILE A 331 13.85 -26.83 4.89
N ALA A 332 12.92 -25.91 5.18
CA ALA A 332 12.23 -25.84 6.46
C ALA A 332 11.52 -27.16 6.79
N ALA A 333 10.80 -27.74 5.82
CA ALA A 333 10.13 -29.03 5.99
C ALA A 333 11.13 -30.18 6.29
N ILE A 334 12.27 -30.25 5.58
CA ILE A 334 13.31 -31.25 5.83
C ILE A 334 13.91 -31.08 7.22
N CYS A 335 14.10 -29.83 7.67
CA CYS A 335 14.65 -29.51 8.99
C CYS A 335 13.63 -29.60 10.13
N GLY A 336 12.36 -29.93 9.87
CA GLY A 336 11.30 -29.95 10.87
C GLY A 336 11.01 -28.57 11.47
N ILE A 337 11.10 -27.51 10.66
CA ILE A 337 10.75 -26.13 11.03
C ILE A 337 9.35 -25.87 10.54
N GLU A 338 8.39 -25.75 11.44
CA GLU A 338 6.96 -25.64 11.11
C GLU A 338 6.55 -24.27 10.58
N ARG A 339 7.27 -23.20 10.96
CA ARG A 339 6.97 -21.84 10.52
C ARG A 339 7.27 -21.63 9.03
N LYS A 340 6.55 -20.68 8.44
CA LYS A 340 6.77 -20.26 7.05
C LYS A 340 8.13 -19.56 6.92
N LEU A 341 9.14 -20.27 6.46
CA LEU A 341 10.46 -19.70 6.21
C LEU A 341 10.51 -18.99 4.87
N VAL A 342 10.88 -17.72 4.89
CA VAL A 342 11.13 -16.86 3.72
C VAL A 342 12.46 -16.16 3.89
N PHE A 343 13.09 -15.73 2.78
CA PHE A 343 14.45 -15.18 2.83
C PHE A 343 14.61 -14.00 3.79
N HIS A 344 13.56 -13.17 3.90
CA HIS A 344 13.57 -12.04 4.84
C HIS A 344 13.61 -12.44 6.32
N CYS A 345 13.26 -13.69 6.65
CA CYS A 345 13.42 -14.22 8.01
C CYS A 345 14.89 -14.21 8.46
N GLY A 346 15.87 -14.34 7.54
CA GLY A 346 17.29 -14.24 7.87
C GLY A 346 17.64 -12.92 8.55
N ARG A 347 17.19 -11.82 8.00
CA ARG A 347 17.40 -10.49 8.62
C ARG A 347 16.69 -10.33 9.98
N HIS A 348 15.51 -10.93 10.15
CA HIS A 348 14.84 -10.96 11.44
C HIS A 348 15.63 -11.81 12.45
N THR A 349 16.19 -12.95 12.00
CA THR A 349 17.05 -13.82 12.82
C THR A 349 18.32 -13.09 13.27
N TYR A 350 18.98 -12.37 12.35
CA TYR A 350 20.12 -11.53 12.70
C TYR A 350 19.78 -10.52 13.79
N ALA A 351 18.74 -9.73 13.56
CA ALA A 351 18.34 -8.68 14.47
C ALA A 351 17.96 -9.20 15.87
N THR A 352 17.19 -10.30 15.93
CA THR A 352 16.68 -10.81 17.20
C THR A 352 17.62 -11.82 17.83
N GLU A 353 17.91 -12.93 17.12
CA GLU A 353 18.60 -14.08 17.69
C GLU A 353 20.13 -13.89 17.75
N ILE A 354 20.72 -13.29 16.70
CA ILE A 354 22.18 -13.16 16.65
C ILE A 354 22.68 -11.92 17.39
N THR A 355 21.91 -10.84 17.44
CA THR A 355 22.38 -9.58 18.01
C THR A 355 21.70 -9.19 19.31
N LEU A 356 20.40 -8.88 19.30
CA LEU A 356 19.70 -8.36 20.48
C LEU A 356 19.66 -9.37 21.65
N SER A 357 19.47 -10.67 21.38
CA SER A 357 19.50 -11.70 22.43
C SER A 357 20.88 -11.88 23.07
N HIS A 358 21.94 -11.48 22.37
CA HIS A 358 23.32 -11.51 22.88
C HIS A 358 23.79 -10.15 23.41
N GLY A 359 22.86 -9.23 23.68
CA GLY A 359 23.17 -7.98 24.37
C GLY A 359 23.73 -6.86 23.49
N VAL A 360 23.70 -7.01 22.15
CA VAL A 360 24.04 -5.88 21.25
C VAL A 360 23.01 -4.77 21.40
N PRO A 361 23.41 -3.52 21.66
CA PRO A 361 22.47 -2.42 21.84
C PRO A 361 21.58 -2.18 20.62
N LEU A 362 20.34 -1.80 20.83
CA LEU A 362 19.35 -1.59 19.77
C LEU A 362 19.81 -0.57 18.72
N GLU A 363 20.48 0.48 19.17
CA GLU A 363 21.05 1.54 18.32
C GLU A 363 22.13 1.00 17.40
N THR A 364 23.00 0.12 17.92
CA THR A 364 24.04 -0.56 17.15
C THR A 364 23.41 -1.46 16.10
N VAL A 365 22.43 -2.28 16.49
CA VAL A 365 21.70 -3.14 15.56
C VAL A 365 20.99 -2.31 14.49
N SER A 366 20.40 -1.17 14.87
CA SER A 366 19.73 -0.26 13.93
C SER A 366 20.71 0.27 12.88
N LYS A 367 21.92 0.65 13.28
CA LYS A 367 22.99 1.11 12.38
C LYS A 367 23.44 -0.03 11.44
N MET A 368 23.76 -1.21 11.98
CA MET A 368 24.17 -2.40 11.22
C MET A 368 23.10 -2.84 10.21
N LEU A 369 21.83 -2.62 10.50
CA LEU A 369 20.73 -2.89 9.60
C LEU A 369 20.47 -1.77 8.58
N GLY A 370 21.08 -0.60 8.67
CA GLY A 370 20.83 0.55 7.80
C GLY A 370 19.39 1.07 7.92
N HIS A 371 18.84 1.15 9.14
CA HIS A 371 17.53 1.72 9.38
C HIS A 371 17.62 3.25 9.56
N SER A 372 16.75 3.99 8.87
CA SER A 372 16.66 5.45 9.00
C SER A 372 16.03 5.92 10.32
N ARG A 373 15.30 5.03 10.99
CA ARG A 373 14.59 5.31 12.25
C ARG A 373 14.73 4.10 13.17
N ILE A 374 15.10 4.34 14.41
CA ILE A 374 15.24 3.29 15.43
C ILE A 374 13.93 2.54 15.67
N SER A 375 12.78 3.21 15.51
CA SER A 375 11.46 2.58 15.61
C SER A 375 11.27 1.40 14.64
N THR A 376 12.01 1.36 13.53
CA THR A 376 12.01 0.22 12.61
C THR A 376 12.72 -0.98 13.23
N THR A 377 13.68 -0.77 14.12
CA THR A 377 14.42 -1.83 14.83
C THR A 377 13.67 -2.28 16.09
N GLN A 378 12.89 -1.41 16.71
CA GLN A 378 12.09 -1.75 17.90
C GLN A 378 11.10 -2.90 17.68
N ILE A 379 10.71 -3.18 16.44
CA ILE A 379 9.88 -4.34 16.11
C ILE A 379 10.54 -5.69 16.47
N TYR A 380 11.88 -5.72 16.58
CA TYR A 380 12.68 -6.90 16.96
C TYR A 380 12.92 -6.97 18.48
N ALA A 381 12.82 -5.84 19.18
CA ALA A 381 13.11 -5.74 20.60
C ALA A 381 11.90 -6.20 21.44
N LYS A 382 11.66 -7.51 21.49
CA LYS A 382 10.82 -8.09 22.54
C LYS A 382 11.69 -8.28 23.78
N VAL A 383 11.54 -7.41 24.77
CA VAL A 383 12.14 -7.60 26.08
C VAL A 383 11.39 -8.75 26.74
N THR A 384 12.10 -9.85 26.99
CA THR A 384 11.60 -10.99 27.75
C THR A 384 12.04 -10.87 29.21
N ASP A 385 11.35 -11.56 30.12
CA ASP A 385 11.74 -11.60 31.53
C ASP A 385 13.16 -12.15 31.70
N ASP A 386 13.54 -13.16 30.90
CA ASP A 386 14.92 -13.69 30.87
C ASP A 386 15.95 -12.62 30.49
N LYS A 387 15.60 -11.74 29.54
CA LYS A 387 16.49 -10.65 29.15
C LYS A 387 16.65 -9.61 30.25
N ILE A 388 15.57 -9.28 30.97
CA ILE A 388 15.63 -8.40 32.14
C ILE A 388 16.55 -8.99 33.20
N ASP A 389 16.40 -10.29 33.49
CA ASP A 389 17.25 -11.02 34.46
C ASP A 389 18.72 -11.00 34.07
N MET A 390 19.05 -11.32 32.82
CA MET A 390 20.42 -11.29 32.30
C MET A 390 21.04 -9.89 32.40
N ASP A 391 20.31 -8.87 31.97
CA ASP A 391 20.79 -7.48 32.01
C ASP A 391 20.98 -7.00 33.46
N THR A 392 20.07 -7.39 34.36
CA THR A 392 20.17 -7.07 35.80
C THR A 392 21.39 -7.72 36.44
N ARG A 393 21.65 -9.00 36.18
CA ARG A 393 22.85 -9.69 36.67
C ARG A 393 24.15 -9.04 36.16
N SER A 394 24.19 -8.73 34.86
CA SER A 394 25.34 -8.00 34.27
C SER A 394 25.51 -6.61 34.88
N LEU A 395 24.43 -5.91 35.23
CA LEU A 395 24.48 -4.64 35.95
C LEU A 395 25.02 -4.82 37.36
N GLU A 396 24.51 -5.80 38.11
CA GLU A 396 24.99 -6.13 39.48
C GLU A 396 26.49 -6.40 39.50
N GLU A 397 26.99 -7.19 38.56
CA GLU A 397 28.46 -7.46 38.44
C GLU A 397 29.23 -6.17 38.16
N LYS A 398 28.75 -5.28 37.32
CA LYS A 398 29.45 -4.02 36.96
C LYS A 398 29.48 -3.01 38.08
N ILE A 399 28.45 -3.01 38.95
CA ILE A 399 28.37 -2.05 40.08
C ILE A 399 28.83 -2.63 41.41
N ALA A 400 29.12 -3.95 41.48
CA ALA A 400 29.55 -4.61 42.68
C ALA A 400 30.79 -3.92 43.28
N GLY A 401 30.71 -3.55 44.54
CA GLY A 401 31.79 -2.86 45.26
C GLY A 401 32.02 -1.38 44.92
N ARG A 402 31.21 -0.82 43.98
CA ARG A 402 31.31 0.62 43.62
C ARG A 402 30.50 1.52 44.54
N PHE A 403 29.47 1.01 45.18
CA PHE A 403 28.58 1.73 46.05
C PHE A 403 28.44 1.00 47.39
N SER A 404 28.49 1.74 48.48
CA SER A 404 28.23 1.23 49.84
C SER A 404 27.18 2.16 50.51
N VAL A 405 26.27 1.53 51.25
CA VAL A 405 25.29 2.27 52.06
C VAL A 405 25.85 2.30 53.48
N ALA A 406 25.95 3.48 54.07
CA ALA A 406 26.18 3.63 55.50
C ALA A 406 24.88 3.22 56.22
N ILE A 407 24.88 2.06 56.85
CA ILE A 407 23.79 1.54 57.69
C ILE A 407 24.02 1.97 59.12
#